data_c2f2174d07311aef08fa957ad5d8e431
#
_entry.id   c2f2174d07311aef08fa957ad5d8e431
#
_cell.length_a   1.000
_cell.length_b   1.000
_cell.length_c   1.000
_cell.angle_alpha   90.00
_cell.angle_beta   90.00
_cell.angle_gamma   90.00
#
_symmetry.space_group_name_H-M   'P 1'
#
loop_
_entity.id
_entity.type
_entity.pdbx_description
1 polymer ?
#
loop_
_entity_poly.entity_id
_entity_poly.type
_entity_poly.pdbx_seq_one_letter_code
_entity_poly.pdbx_strand_id
1 'polypeptide(L)'
;MSEPVVEVEHLRKEFDGTVAVADVSFCVRRGEIVGLLGPNGAGKTTTLQVLLGLTTHTSGTVRVFGKELRSHRVEILQRCNFSSAYAALPTNLRVWENLRLFARLYGVRDSTEKLNFLLELFEIKHLKDKVTGHLSAGESTRVNLCKALCNDPELLLLDEPTASLDPDIADKVRRILRQIQREKGISMIYTSHNMGEVEMVCDRVVFLHKGMVIAEGTARQIIDHFQRRSLEEVFITVARSGDVLDGVGRGGG
;
A
#
# COMPACT_ATOMS: atom_id res chain seq x y z
N MET A 1 24.54 2.56 4.64
CA MET A 1 23.12 2.12 4.63
C MET A 1 22.30 3.30 4.13
N SER A 2 21.41 3.12 3.16
CA SER A 2 20.56 4.20 2.64
C SER A 2 19.61 4.68 3.74
N GLU A 3 19.44 6.01 3.81
CA GLU A 3 18.55 6.65 4.78
C GLU A 3 17.09 6.17 4.60
N PRO A 4 16.37 5.82 5.68
CA PRO A 4 15.00 5.34 5.57
C PRO A 4 14.05 6.45 5.09
N VAL A 5 13.11 6.07 4.24
CA VAL A 5 12.04 6.96 3.77
C VAL A 5 10.87 6.96 4.74
N VAL A 6 10.60 5.81 5.37
CA VAL A 6 9.59 5.65 6.41
C VAL A 6 10.24 5.00 7.62
N GLU A 7 10.00 5.56 8.79
CA GLU A 7 10.36 5.00 10.10
C GLU A 7 9.11 4.98 10.98
N VAL A 8 8.76 3.81 11.45
CA VAL A 8 7.66 3.58 12.38
C VAL A 8 8.23 2.90 13.61
N GLU A 9 8.07 3.54 14.77
CA GLU A 9 8.61 3.06 16.05
C GLU A 9 7.49 2.96 17.08
N HIS A 10 7.24 1.76 17.58
CA HIS A 10 6.25 1.47 18.61
C HIS A 10 4.87 2.06 18.33
N LEU A 11 4.45 2.02 17.05
CA LEU A 11 3.16 2.54 16.63
C LEU A 11 2.04 1.80 17.35
N ARG A 12 1.23 2.56 18.08
CA ARG A 12 -0.01 2.09 18.71
C ARG A 12 -1.19 2.92 18.20
N LYS A 13 -2.28 2.25 17.83
CA LYS A 13 -3.55 2.89 17.54
C LYS A 13 -4.69 2.17 18.20
N GLU A 14 -5.48 2.96 18.91
CA GLU A 14 -6.70 2.53 19.59
C GLU A 14 -7.88 3.39 19.13
N PHE A 15 -9.03 2.75 18.92
CA PHE A 15 -10.30 3.39 18.59
C PHE A 15 -11.32 2.96 19.63
N ASP A 16 -11.87 3.89 20.40
CA ASP A 16 -12.95 3.66 21.36
C ASP A 16 -12.73 2.40 22.24
N GLY A 17 -11.50 2.26 22.77
CA GLY A 17 -11.11 1.13 23.61
C GLY A 17 -10.68 -0.14 22.84
N THR A 18 -10.82 -0.17 21.51
CA THR A 18 -10.38 -1.30 20.69
C THR A 18 -8.99 -1.04 20.10
N VAL A 19 -8.03 -1.91 20.39
CA VAL A 19 -6.66 -1.82 19.89
C VAL A 19 -6.60 -2.37 18.47
N ALA A 20 -6.41 -1.49 17.50
CA ALA A 20 -6.25 -1.85 16.09
C ALA A 20 -4.78 -2.09 15.69
N VAL A 21 -3.84 -1.36 16.32
CA VAL A 21 -2.40 -1.55 16.22
C VAL A 21 -1.86 -1.53 17.64
N ALA A 22 -1.20 -2.60 18.05
CA ALA A 22 -0.73 -2.75 19.44
C ALA A 22 0.71 -2.24 19.62
N ASP A 23 1.62 -2.71 18.77
CA ASP A 23 3.03 -2.30 18.73
C ASP A 23 3.62 -2.69 17.37
N VAL A 24 3.71 -1.71 16.46
CA VAL A 24 4.27 -1.93 15.13
C VAL A 24 5.49 -1.05 14.95
N SER A 25 6.63 -1.69 14.69
CA SER A 25 7.89 -1.03 14.35
C SER A 25 8.44 -1.60 13.07
N PHE A 26 8.73 -0.77 12.08
CA PHE A 26 9.40 -1.13 10.82
C PHE A 26 9.95 0.11 10.12
N CYS A 27 10.79 -0.10 9.12
CA CYS A 27 11.25 0.97 8.25
C CYS A 27 11.08 0.60 6.77
N VAL A 28 11.08 1.62 5.89
CA VAL A 28 11.16 1.48 4.42
C VAL A 28 12.35 2.27 3.95
N ARG A 29 13.28 1.61 3.25
CA ARG A 29 14.46 2.26 2.69
C ARG A 29 14.14 2.95 1.37
N ARG A 30 14.97 3.90 0.96
CA ARG A 30 14.82 4.57 -0.34
C ARG A 30 14.89 3.56 -1.48
N GLY A 31 13.90 3.62 -2.38
CA GLY A 31 13.80 2.72 -3.52
C GLY A 31 13.46 1.27 -3.17
N GLU A 32 12.98 0.98 -1.96
CA GLU A 32 12.55 -0.35 -1.53
C GLU A 32 11.04 -0.53 -1.72
N ILE A 33 10.62 -1.73 -2.11
CA ILE A 33 9.22 -2.16 -2.06
C ILE A 33 9.04 -3.08 -0.84
N VAL A 34 8.33 -2.60 0.17
CA VAL A 34 8.00 -3.36 1.37
C VAL A 34 6.57 -3.88 1.30
N GLY A 35 6.42 -5.20 1.37
CA GLY A 35 5.12 -5.86 1.51
C GLY A 35 4.63 -5.78 2.96
N LEU A 36 3.47 -5.20 3.20
CA LEU A 36 2.82 -5.21 4.51
C LEU A 36 1.74 -6.29 4.51
N LEU A 37 2.04 -7.43 5.13
CA LEU A 37 1.20 -8.63 5.11
C LEU A 37 0.54 -8.91 6.45
N GLY A 38 -0.44 -9.79 6.43
CA GLY A 38 -1.13 -10.29 7.62
C GLY A 38 -2.61 -10.54 7.35
N PRO A 39 -3.28 -11.33 8.20
CA PRO A 39 -4.71 -11.61 8.08
C PRO A 39 -5.57 -10.35 8.24
N ASN A 40 -6.88 -10.50 8.00
CA ASN A 40 -7.83 -9.43 8.27
C ASN A 40 -7.79 -9.06 9.76
N GLY A 41 -7.86 -7.78 10.07
CA GLY A 41 -7.72 -7.28 11.44
C GLY A 41 -6.28 -7.23 11.99
N ALA A 42 -5.25 -7.58 11.19
CA ALA A 42 -3.85 -7.51 11.63
C ALA A 42 -3.31 -6.08 11.83
N GLY A 43 -4.05 -5.05 11.42
CA GLY A 43 -3.64 -3.65 11.56
C GLY A 43 -3.09 -3.01 10.27
N LYS A 44 -3.03 -3.72 9.13
CA LYS A 44 -2.49 -3.21 7.85
C LYS A 44 -3.12 -1.88 7.41
N THR A 45 -4.43 -1.88 7.22
CA THR A 45 -5.17 -0.68 6.76
C THR A 45 -5.03 0.48 7.73
N THR A 46 -5.07 0.20 9.05
CA THR A 46 -4.87 1.23 10.08
C THR A 46 -3.47 1.81 10.01
N THR A 47 -2.43 0.98 9.81
CA THR A 47 -1.06 1.44 9.63
C THR A 47 -0.93 2.32 8.38
N LEU A 48 -1.53 1.93 7.24
CA LEU A 48 -1.57 2.75 6.04
C LEU A 48 -2.31 4.07 6.26
N GLN A 49 -3.44 4.06 6.96
CA GLN A 49 -4.20 5.28 7.30
C GLN A 49 -3.39 6.24 8.18
N VAL A 50 -2.59 5.71 9.10
CA VAL A 50 -1.67 6.54 9.90
C VAL A 50 -0.60 7.15 9.00
N LEU A 51 0.04 6.37 8.13
CA LEU A 51 1.07 6.88 7.19
C LEU A 51 0.53 7.90 6.20
N LEU A 52 -0.74 7.80 5.82
CA LEU A 52 -1.44 8.78 4.98
C LEU A 52 -1.94 10.01 5.79
N GLY A 53 -1.73 10.03 7.10
CA GLY A 53 -2.23 11.09 7.96
C GLY A 53 -3.77 11.17 8.00
N LEU A 54 -4.48 10.11 7.61
CA LEU A 54 -5.94 10.02 7.68
C LEU A 54 -6.43 9.78 9.10
N THR A 55 -5.60 9.15 9.93
CA THR A 55 -5.84 8.98 11.36
C THR A 55 -4.57 9.26 12.16
N THR A 56 -4.75 9.76 13.38
CA THR A 56 -3.63 10.03 14.30
C THR A 56 -3.35 8.77 15.13
N HIS A 57 -2.09 8.41 15.28
CA HIS A 57 -1.70 7.32 16.19
C HIS A 57 -1.93 7.71 17.66
N THR A 58 -2.13 6.71 18.52
CA THR A 58 -2.34 6.90 19.97
C THR A 58 -1.00 7.15 20.67
N SER A 59 0.03 6.35 20.33
CA SER A 59 1.40 6.52 20.81
C SER A 59 2.39 5.97 19.79
N GLY A 60 3.70 6.15 20.04
CA GLY A 60 4.77 5.81 19.13
C GLY A 60 5.22 6.98 18.27
N THR A 61 6.12 6.72 17.34
CA THR A 61 6.70 7.73 16.44
C THR A 61 6.55 7.29 15.00
N VAL A 62 6.15 8.21 14.12
CA VAL A 62 6.07 8.00 12.67
C VAL A 62 6.80 9.13 11.98
N ARG A 63 7.92 8.78 11.31
CA ARG A 63 8.68 9.73 10.49
C ARG A 63 8.61 9.29 9.02
N VAL A 64 8.48 10.27 8.16
CA VAL A 64 8.55 10.09 6.71
C VAL A 64 9.50 11.14 6.15
N PHE A 65 10.47 10.71 5.34
CA PHE A 65 11.56 11.57 4.85
C PHE A 65 12.32 12.30 5.97
N GLY A 66 12.56 11.60 7.10
CA GLY A 66 13.22 12.13 8.29
C GLY A 66 12.40 13.12 9.12
N LYS A 67 11.15 13.41 8.71
CA LYS A 67 10.27 14.37 9.38
C LYS A 67 9.12 13.67 10.09
N GLU A 68 8.77 14.16 11.28
CA GLU A 68 7.61 13.66 12.02
C GLU A 68 6.33 13.98 11.25
N LEU A 69 5.53 12.94 10.96
CA LEU A 69 4.32 13.05 10.15
C LEU A 69 3.30 14.02 10.76
N ARG A 70 3.15 14.01 12.08
CA ARG A 70 2.16 14.85 12.77
C ARG A 70 2.41 16.35 12.57
N SER A 71 3.68 16.76 12.59
CA SER A 71 4.08 18.16 12.51
C SER A 71 4.29 18.65 11.08
N HIS A 72 4.63 17.76 10.13
CA HIS A 72 5.00 18.10 8.75
C HIS A 72 4.09 17.45 7.70
N ARG A 73 2.83 17.17 8.09
CA ARG A 73 1.89 16.37 7.27
C ARG A 73 1.75 16.87 5.83
N VAL A 74 1.56 18.16 5.62
CA VAL A 74 1.33 18.73 4.27
C VAL A 74 2.57 18.52 3.40
N GLU A 75 3.75 18.85 3.90
CA GLU A 75 5.01 18.70 3.18
C GLU A 75 5.30 17.24 2.81
N ILE A 76 5.06 16.33 3.75
CA ILE A 76 5.25 14.90 3.54
C ILE A 76 4.27 14.38 2.48
N LEU A 77 2.97 14.68 2.62
CA LEU A 77 1.95 14.14 1.74
C LEU A 77 2.02 14.69 0.31
N GLN A 78 2.62 15.86 0.09
CA GLN A 78 2.90 16.34 -1.28
C GLN A 78 3.89 15.47 -2.03
N ARG A 79 4.77 14.76 -1.32
CA ARG A 79 5.77 13.83 -1.88
C ARG A 79 5.30 12.37 -1.87
N CYS A 80 4.10 12.12 -1.35
CA CYS A 80 3.47 10.80 -1.27
C CYS A 80 2.29 10.72 -2.24
N ASN A 81 1.88 9.50 -2.56
CA ASN A 81 0.57 9.25 -3.14
C ASN A 81 0.08 7.85 -2.73
N PHE A 82 -1.19 7.59 -3.04
CA PHE A 82 -1.88 6.38 -2.62
C PHE A 82 -2.80 5.85 -3.71
N SER A 83 -2.82 4.54 -3.86
CA SER A 83 -3.83 3.82 -4.65
C SER A 83 -4.40 2.67 -3.84
N SER A 84 -5.72 2.53 -3.86
CA SER A 84 -6.43 1.38 -3.31
C SER A 84 -7.49 0.93 -4.31
N ALA A 85 -7.75 -0.36 -4.36
CA ALA A 85 -8.85 -0.91 -5.14
C ALA A 85 -10.24 -0.34 -4.72
N TYR A 86 -10.31 0.18 -3.49
CA TYR A 86 -11.54 0.73 -2.90
C TYR A 86 -11.63 2.26 -2.94
N ALA A 87 -10.60 2.94 -3.45
CA ALA A 87 -10.60 4.40 -3.54
C ALA A 87 -11.43 4.86 -4.74
N ALA A 88 -12.60 5.42 -4.46
CA ALA A 88 -13.47 5.95 -5.50
C ALA A 88 -12.96 7.30 -6.04
N LEU A 89 -12.93 7.43 -7.36
CA LEU A 89 -12.77 8.71 -8.04
C LEU A 89 -14.13 9.40 -8.18
N PRO A 90 -14.21 10.73 -8.30
CA PRO A 90 -15.43 11.44 -8.66
C PRO A 90 -16.13 10.82 -9.88
N THR A 91 -17.30 10.22 -9.68
CA THR A 91 -17.97 9.36 -10.67
C THR A 91 -18.60 10.14 -11.82
N ASN A 92 -18.86 11.42 -11.65
CA ASN A 92 -19.48 12.32 -12.63
C ASN A 92 -18.47 13.00 -13.59
N LEU A 93 -17.18 12.85 -13.34
CA LEU A 93 -16.13 13.40 -14.18
C LEU A 93 -15.61 12.37 -15.18
N ARG A 94 -15.07 12.84 -16.30
CA ARG A 94 -14.32 11.99 -17.25
C ARG A 94 -12.97 11.60 -16.63
N VAL A 95 -12.39 10.49 -17.11
CA VAL A 95 -11.06 10.05 -16.69
C VAL A 95 -10.04 11.18 -16.79
N TRP A 96 -10.01 11.90 -17.92
CA TRP A 96 -9.09 13.01 -18.11
C TRP A 96 -9.29 14.16 -17.13
N GLU A 97 -10.55 14.50 -16.86
CA GLU A 97 -10.90 15.56 -15.90
C GLU A 97 -10.46 15.19 -14.48
N ASN A 98 -10.71 13.93 -14.07
CA ASN A 98 -10.23 13.40 -12.78
C ASN A 98 -8.71 13.51 -12.67
N LEU A 99 -7.97 12.99 -13.65
CA LEU A 99 -6.50 13.01 -13.60
C LEU A 99 -5.95 14.45 -13.56
N ARG A 100 -6.50 15.36 -14.34
CA ARG A 100 -6.13 16.79 -14.31
C ARG A 100 -6.46 17.46 -13.00
N LEU A 101 -7.60 17.13 -12.37
CA LEU A 101 -7.98 17.63 -11.06
C LEU A 101 -6.92 17.25 -10.02
N PHE A 102 -6.59 15.95 -9.95
CA PHE A 102 -5.58 15.49 -8.99
C PHE A 102 -4.19 16.04 -9.28
N ALA A 103 -3.76 16.10 -10.53
CA ALA A 103 -2.49 16.74 -10.90
C ALA A 103 -2.42 18.20 -10.40
N ARG A 104 -3.50 18.97 -10.54
CA ARG A 104 -3.58 20.34 -10.02
C ARG A 104 -3.55 20.40 -8.50
N LEU A 105 -4.25 19.51 -7.80
CA LEU A 105 -4.23 19.44 -6.33
C LEU A 105 -2.82 19.17 -5.79
N TYR A 106 -2.02 18.39 -6.52
CA TYR A 106 -0.60 18.16 -6.19
C TYR A 106 0.35 19.25 -6.74
N GLY A 107 -0.19 20.31 -7.36
CA GLY A 107 0.63 21.40 -7.91
C GLY A 107 1.44 21.04 -9.15
N VAL A 108 1.10 19.94 -9.83
CA VAL A 108 1.78 19.50 -11.07
C VAL A 108 1.44 20.46 -12.21
N ARG A 109 2.43 21.23 -12.65
CA ARG A 109 2.32 22.11 -13.84
C ARG A 109 2.49 21.28 -15.11
N ASP A 110 1.84 21.70 -16.19
CA ASP A 110 1.95 21.08 -17.53
C ASP A 110 1.82 19.56 -17.53
N SER A 111 0.83 19.07 -16.78
CA SER A 111 0.61 17.63 -16.56
C SER A 111 0.17 16.84 -17.80
N THR A 112 -0.12 17.52 -18.92
CA THR A 112 -0.74 16.91 -20.11
C THR A 112 0.07 15.76 -20.70
N GLU A 113 1.36 15.96 -20.93
CA GLU A 113 2.23 14.94 -21.52
C GLU A 113 2.36 13.75 -20.57
N LYS A 114 2.60 14.02 -19.29
CA LYS A 114 2.73 13.01 -18.24
C LYS A 114 1.46 12.17 -18.09
N LEU A 115 0.29 12.80 -18.04
CA LEU A 115 -0.98 12.10 -17.92
C LEU A 115 -1.27 11.24 -19.14
N ASN A 116 -0.96 11.73 -20.36
CA ASN A 116 -1.07 10.92 -21.57
C ASN A 116 -0.11 9.72 -21.53
N PHE A 117 1.14 9.93 -21.12
CA PHE A 117 2.12 8.84 -20.93
C PHE A 117 1.60 7.79 -19.94
N LEU A 118 1.08 8.19 -18.79
CA LEU A 118 0.53 7.25 -17.80
C LEU A 118 -0.66 6.47 -18.34
N LEU A 119 -1.56 7.13 -19.08
CA LEU A 119 -2.70 6.47 -19.74
C LEU A 119 -2.25 5.43 -20.79
N GLU A 120 -1.18 5.72 -21.54
CA GLU A 120 -0.56 4.76 -22.46
C GLU A 120 0.11 3.61 -21.74
N LEU A 121 0.90 3.90 -20.70
CA LEU A 121 1.64 2.92 -19.90
C LEU A 121 0.70 1.88 -19.27
N PHE A 122 -0.47 2.30 -18.78
CA PHE A 122 -1.48 1.41 -18.22
C PHE A 122 -2.51 0.92 -19.26
N GLU A 123 -2.28 1.15 -20.55
CA GLU A 123 -3.14 0.70 -21.69
C GLU A 123 -4.60 1.16 -21.59
N ILE A 124 -4.84 2.36 -21.07
CA ILE A 124 -6.19 2.93 -20.87
C ILE A 124 -6.40 4.29 -21.56
N LYS A 125 -5.57 4.66 -22.54
CA LYS A 125 -5.70 5.94 -23.26
C LYS A 125 -7.06 6.08 -23.96
N HIS A 126 -7.63 4.97 -24.43
CA HIS A 126 -8.96 4.91 -25.06
C HIS A 126 -10.10 5.29 -24.10
N LEU A 127 -9.87 5.25 -22.79
CA LEU A 127 -10.84 5.60 -21.76
C LEU A 127 -10.83 7.08 -21.39
N LYS A 128 -9.95 7.88 -21.98
CA LYS A 128 -9.68 9.28 -21.60
C LYS A 128 -10.96 10.11 -21.45
N ASP A 129 -11.89 9.95 -22.37
CA ASP A 129 -13.14 10.71 -22.42
C ASP A 129 -14.34 9.98 -21.80
N LYS A 130 -14.14 8.75 -21.30
CA LYS A 130 -15.18 7.96 -20.62
C LYS A 130 -15.45 8.54 -19.22
N VAL A 131 -16.74 8.62 -18.85
CA VAL A 131 -17.14 9.04 -17.51
C VAL A 131 -16.73 7.97 -16.50
N THR A 132 -16.08 8.39 -15.42
CA THR A 132 -15.45 7.48 -14.44
C THR A 132 -16.45 6.52 -13.79
N GLY A 133 -17.70 6.95 -13.56
CA GLY A 133 -18.76 6.10 -13.03
C GLY A 133 -19.18 4.93 -13.93
N HIS A 134 -18.75 4.91 -15.19
CA HIS A 134 -19.03 3.84 -16.15
C HIS A 134 -17.83 2.91 -16.38
N LEU A 135 -16.77 3.05 -15.61
CA LEU A 135 -15.59 2.18 -15.68
C LEU A 135 -15.87 0.83 -15.02
N SER A 136 -15.31 -0.24 -15.57
CA SER A 136 -15.20 -1.51 -14.85
C SER A 136 -14.25 -1.37 -13.65
N ALA A 137 -14.28 -2.32 -12.71
CA ALA A 137 -13.41 -2.32 -11.55
C ALA A 137 -11.92 -2.29 -11.97
N GLY A 138 -11.51 -3.10 -12.95
CA GLY A 138 -10.15 -3.14 -13.46
C GLY A 138 -9.74 -1.87 -14.23
N GLU A 139 -10.67 -1.23 -14.98
CA GLU A 139 -10.43 0.06 -15.60
C GLU A 139 -10.23 1.15 -14.53
N SER A 140 -11.09 1.17 -13.50
CA SER A 140 -11.00 2.13 -12.39
C SER A 140 -9.68 1.97 -11.62
N THR A 141 -9.25 0.74 -11.35
CA THR A 141 -7.98 0.46 -10.69
C THR A 141 -6.80 1.04 -11.48
N ARG A 142 -6.76 0.85 -12.80
CA ARG A 142 -5.69 1.40 -13.64
C ARG A 142 -5.72 2.94 -13.69
N VAL A 143 -6.90 3.56 -13.72
CA VAL A 143 -7.03 5.02 -13.60
C VAL A 143 -6.53 5.51 -12.23
N ASN A 144 -6.84 4.80 -11.15
CA ASN A 144 -6.33 5.11 -9.81
C ASN A 144 -4.79 5.02 -9.74
N LEU A 145 -4.18 4.07 -10.43
CA LEU A 145 -2.71 3.97 -10.53
C LEU A 145 -2.12 5.17 -11.32
N CYS A 146 -2.76 5.58 -12.42
CA CYS A 146 -2.36 6.81 -13.12
C CYS A 146 -2.44 8.04 -12.20
N LYS A 147 -3.54 8.17 -11.43
CA LYS A 147 -3.70 9.23 -10.43
C LYS A 147 -2.57 9.15 -9.38
N ALA A 148 -2.27 7.96 -8.88
CA ALA A 148 -1.27 7.77 -7.83
C ALA A 148 0.18 8.07 -8.28
N LEU A 149 0.44 8.09 -9.57
CA LEU A 149 1.74 8.40 -10.17
C LEU A 149 1.83 9.81 -10.76
N CYS A 150 0.73 10.59 -10.74
CA CYS A 150 0.67 11.86 -11.44
C CYS A 150 1.63 12.93 -10.90
N ASN A 151 1.99 12.87 -9.61
CA ASN A 151 2.87 13.84 -8.93
C ASN A 151 4.32 13.34 -8.76
N ASP A 152 4.77 12.25 -9.41
CA ASP A 152 6.08 11.60 -9.20
C ASP A 152 6.39 11.39 -7.70
N PRO A 153 5.58 10.61 -6.99
CA PRO A 153 5.77 10.45 -5.56
C PRO A 153 7.11 9.79 -5.25
N GLU A 154 7.75 10.19 -4.15
CA GLU A 154 8.93 9.51 -3.62
C GLU A 154 8.53 8.29 -2.74
N LEU A 155 7.30 8.33 -2.20
CA LEU A 155 6.69 7.23 -1.47
C LEU A 155 5.29 6.95 -2.03
N LEU A 156 5.05 5.72 -2.47
CA LEU A 156 3.77 5.25 -3.00
C LEU A 156 3.19 4.16 -2.11
N LEU A 157 1.99 4.38 -1.58
CA LEU A 157 1.26 3.38 -0.81
C LEU A 157 0.24 2.69 -1.72
N LEU A 158 0.31 1.37 -1.80
CA LEU A 158 -0.50 0.55 -2.69
C LEU A 158 -1.28 -0.47 -1.87
N ASP A 159 -2.59 -0.25 -1.73
CA ASP A 159 -3.47 -1.14 -1.00
C ASP A 159 -4.26 -2.01 -1.98
N GLU A 160 -3.86 -3.28 -2.10
CA GLU A 160 -4.46 -4.26 -3.01
C GLU A 160 -4.51 -3.79 -4.49
N PRO A 161 -3.41 -3.26 -5.08
CA PRO A 161 -3.47 -2.54 -6.36
C PRO A 161 -3.82 -3.39 -7.57
N THR A 162 -3.93 -4.70 -7.42
CA THR A 162 -4.23 -5.66 -8.50
C THR A 162 -5.43 -6.55 -8.22
N ALA A 163 -6.09 -6.40 -7.05
CA ALA A 163 -7.18 -7.29 -6.62
C ALA A 163 -8.37 -7.36 -7.58
N SER A 164 -8.62 -6.29 -8.35
CA SER A 164 -9.75 -6.20 -9.30
C SER A 164 -9.33 -6.45 -10.75
N LEU A 165 -8.10 -6.90 -10.99
CA LEU A 165 -7.55 -7.08 -12.32
C LEU A 165 -7.55 -8.55 -12.74
N ASP A 166 -7.79 -8.80 -14.02
CA ASP A 166 -7.54 -10.11 -14.61
C ASP A 166 -6.05 -10.46 -14.50
N PRO A 167 -5.70 -11.76 -14.42
CA PRO A 167 -4.31 -12.21 -14.17
C PRO A 167 -3.27 -11.62 -15.13
N ASP A 168 -3.59 -11.49 -16.43
CA ASP A 168 -2.71 -10.91 -17.44
C ASP A 168 -2.45 -9.41 -17.18
N ILE A 169 -3.51 -8.66 -16.88
CA ILE A 169 -3.41 -7.22 -16.58
C ILE A 169 -2.70 -7.02 -15.24
N ALA A 170 -2.98 -7.85 -14.24
CA ALA A 170 -2.30 -7.81 -12.95
C ALA A 170 -0.78 -8.02 -13.11
N ASP A 171 -0.36 -8.97 -13.95
CA ASP A 171 1.05 -9.21 -14.23
C ASP A 171 1.72 -8.00 -14.91
N LYS A 172 1.07 -7.39 -15.90
CA LYS A 172 1.56 -6.16 -16.53
C LYS A 172 1.71 -5.02 -15.54
N VAL A 173 0.70 -4.80 -14.68
CA VAL A 173 0.75 -3.75 -13.64
C VAL A 173 1.91 -3.98 -12.68
N ARG A 174 2.14 -5.22 -12.23
CA ARG A 174 3.28 -5.55 -11.36
C ARG A 174 4.61 -5.21 -12.02
N ARG A 175 4.78 -5.58 -13.30
CA ARG A 175 6.00 -5.25 -14.07
C ARG A 175 6.19 -3.74 -14.19
N ILE A 176 5.12 -2.99 -14.50
CA ILE A 176 5.15 -1.52 -14.57
C ILE A 176 5.58 -0.92 -13.24
N LEU A 177 5.00 -1.36 -12.12
CA LEU A 177 5.35 -0.86 -10.79
C LEU A 177 6.82 -1.13 -10.44
N ARG A 178 7.33 -2.33 -10.73
CA ARG A 178 8.74 -2.67 -10.54
C ARG A 178 9.67 -1.87 -11.47
N GLN A 179 9.26 -1.63 -12.71
CA GLN A 179 10.02 -0.80 -13.65
C GLN A 179 10.12 0.64 -13.14
N ILE A 180 8.99 1.26 -12.77
CA ILE A 180 8.95 2.63 -12.24
C ILE A 180 9.80 2.74 -10.96
N GLN A 181 9.71 1.75 -10.07
CA GLN A 181 10.54 1.72 -8.85
C GLN A 181 12.03 1.76 -9.19
N ARG A 182 12.49 0.94 -10.15
CA ARG A 182 13.91 0.88 -10.55
C ARG A 182 14.37 2.14 -11.27
N GLU A 183 13.56 2.68 -12.17
CA GLU A 183 13.91 3.84 -12.99
C GLU A 183 13.87 5.15 -12.20
N LYS A 184 12.88 5.31 -11.32
CA LYS A 184 12.66 6.56 -10.58
C LYS A 184 13.09 6.51 -9.11
N GLY A 185 13.47 5.35 -8.59
CA GLY A 185 13.84 5.18 -7.18
C GLY A 185 12.69 5.40 -6.20
N ILE A 186 11.44 5.18 -6.63
CA ILE A 186 10.25 5.32 -5.78
C ILE A 186 10.25 4.22 -4.72
N SER A 187 10.05 4.60 -3.46
CA SER A 187 9.82 3.64 -2.37
C SER A 187 8.33 3.28 -2.32
N MET A 188 8.01 2.02 -2.05
CA MET A 188 6.62 1.57 -2.04
C MET A 188 6.29 0.76 -0.79
N ILE A 189 5.08 0.96 -0.26
CA ILE A 189 4.44 0.03 0.68
C ILE A 189 3.32 -0.66 -0.09
N TYR A 190 3.34 -1.98 -0.10
CA TYR A 190 2.47 -2.81 -0.93
C TYR A 190 1.69 -3.80 -0.07
N THR A 191 0.36 -3.79 -0.13
CA THR A 191 -0.45 -4.85 0.48
C THR A 191 -1.03 -5.75 -0.60
N SER A 192 -1.12 -7.03 -0.33
CA SER A 192 -1.84 -7.99 -1.16
C SER A 192 -2.24 -9.21 -0.33
N HIS A 193 -3.34 -9.84 -0.72
CA HIS A 193 -3.74 -11.18 -0.24
C HIS A 193 -3.17 -12.30 -1.10
N ASN A 194 -2.55 -11.99 -2.24
CA ASN A 194 -1.90 -12.95 -3.12
C ASN A 194 -0.40 -13.04 -2.77
N MET A 195 -0.02 -14.11 -2.07
CA MET A 195 1.35 -14.30 -1.58
C MET A 195 2.37 -14.45 -2.71
N GLY A 196 2.00 -15.12 -3.81
CA GLY A 196 2.86 -15.23 -4.99
C GLY A 196 3.15 -13.86 -5.63
N GLU A 197 2.21 -12.94 -5.57
CA GLU A 197 2.40 -11.55 -6.01
C GLU A 197 3.42 -10.82 -5.13
N VAL A 198 3.30 -10.98 -3.81
CA VAL A 198 4.22 -10.37 -2.85
C VAL A 198 5.65 -10.89 -3.06
N GLU A 199 5.83 -12.18 -3.28
CA GLU A 199 7.13 -12.79 -3.57
C GLU A 199 7.77 -12.21 -4.85
N MET A 200 6.96 -11.86 -5.86
CA MET A 200 7.45 -11.27 -7.12
C MET A 200 7.74 -9.78 -7.02
N VAL A 201 6.93 -9.03 -6.26
CA VAL A 201 6.96 -7.58 -6.27
C VAL A 201 7.78 -6.99 -5.13
N CYS A 202 7.75 -7.58 -3.94
CA CYS A 202 8.36 -6.98 -2.76
C CYS A 202 9.83 -7.39 -2.59
N ASP A 203 10.65 -6.46 -2.14
CA ASP A 203 12.05 -6.71 -1.78
C ASP A 203 12.13 -7.32 -0.36
N ARG A 204 11.22 -6.87 0.52
CA ARG A 204 11.11 -7.29 1.91
C ARG A 204 9.64 -7.29 2.34
N VAL A 205 9.34 -8.07 3.35
CA VAL A 205 7.99 -8.24 3.90
C VAL A 205 8.02 -7.92 5.39
N VAL A 206 7.05 -7.18 5.85
CA VAL A 206 6.69 -6.97 7.25
C VAL A 206 5.39 -7.70 7.50
N PHE A 207 5.44 -8.75 8.32
CA PHE A 207 4.29 -9.61 8.59
C PHE A 207 3.62 -9.20 9.89
N LEU A 208 2.37 -8.73 9.79
CA LEU A 208 1.56 -8.28 10.93
C LEU A 208 0.59 -9.36 11.41
N HIS A 209 0.44 -9.46 12.72
CA HIS A 209 -0.61 -10.26 13.35
C HIS A 209 -1.08 -9.58 14.64
N LYS A 210 -2.40 -9.43 14.81
CA LYS A 210 -3.02 -8.80 16.02
C LYS A 210 -2.36 -7.46 16.39
N GLY A 211 -2.06 -6.63 15.40
CA GLY A 211 -1.48 -5.30 15.58
C GLY A 211 0.00 -5.29 15.97
N MET A 212 0.73 -6.37 15.76
CA MET A 212 2.17 -6.48 16.03
C MET A 212 2.93 -7.02 14.81
N VAL A 213 4.21 -6.68 14.68
CA VAL A 213 5.12 -7.30 13.73
C VAL A 213 5.58 -8.64 14.30
N ILE A 214 5.32 -9.74 13.58
CA ILE A 214 5.72 -11.10 13.99
C ILE A 214 6.92 -11.63 13.21
N ALA A 215 7.16 -11.09 12.03
CA ALA A 215 8.33 -11.40 11.21
C ALA A 215 8.63 -10.27 10.24
N GLU A 216 9.91 -10.08 9.92
CA GLU A 216 10.40 -9.12 8.95
C GLU A 216 11.61 -9.70 8.21
N GLY A 217 11.65 -9.55 6.88
CA GLY A 217 12.72 -10.06 6.04
C GLY A 217 12.30 -10.24 4.60
N THR A 218 13.17 -10.83 3.77
CA THR A 218 12.77 -11.29 2.43
C THR A 218 11.73 -12.42 2.55
N ALA A 219 10.93 -12.64 1.52
CA ALA A 219 9.96 -13.74 1.50
C ALA A 219 10.63 -15.07 1.90
N ARG A 220 11.83 -15.35 1.37
CA ARG A 220 12.59 -16.56 1.68
C ARG A 220 12.99 -16.64 3.16
N GLN A 221 13.49 -15.56 3.74
CA GLN A 221 13.85 -15.53 5.18
C GLN A 221 12.65 -15.80 6.07
N ILE A 222 11.46 -15.29 5.71
CA ILE A 222 10.22 -15.54 6.46
C ILE A 222 9.80 -17.00 6.31
N ILE A 223 9.81 -17.55 5.09
CA ILE A 223 9.51 -18.97 4.82
C ILE A 223 10.41 -19.89 5.66
N ASP A 224 11.72 -19.63 5.65
CA ASP A 224 12.72 -20.41 6.39
C ASP A 224 12.51 -20.27 7.91
N HIS A 225 12.22 -19.06 8.42
CA HIS A 225 11.96 -18.80 9.84
C HIS A 225 10.76 -19.60 10.37
N PHE A 226 9.68 -19.66 9.60
CA PHE A 226 8.49 -20.44 9.97
C PHE A 226 8.58 -21.93 9.60
N GLN A 227 9.67 -22.37 8.96
CA GLN A 227 9.87 -23.74 8.48
C GLN A 227 8.69 -24.21 7.60
N ARG A 228 8.30 -23.38 6.63
CA ARG A 228 7.23 -23.66 5.66
C ARG A 228 7.80 -23.74 4.24
N ARG A 229 6.95 -24.16 3.29
CA ARG A 229 7.34 -24.34 1.87
C ARG A 229 7.07 -23.07 1.04
N SER A 230 6.14 -22.22 1.50
CA SER A 230 5.73 -20.99 0.79
C SER A 230 5.25 -19.93 1.77
N LEU A 231 5.22 -18.69 1.31
CA LEU A 231 4.67 -17.57 2.08
C LEU A 231 3.17 -17.76 2.36
N GLU A 232 2.46 -18.44 1.46
CA GLU A 232 1.05 -18.80 1.64
C GLU A 232 0.84 -19.76 2.82
N GLU A 233 1.70 -20.79 2.97
CA GLU A 233 1.66 -21.68 4.14
C GLU A 233 1.96 -20.92 5.45
N VAL A 234 2.89 -19.96 5.43
CA VAL A 234 3.14 -19.08 6.58
C VAL A 234 1.88 -18.29 6.92
N PHE A 235 1.27 -17.65 5.92
CA PHE A 235 0.04 -16.88 6.11
C PHE A 235 -1.10 -17.71 6.72
N ILE A 236 -1.35 -18.90 6.17
CA ILE A 236 -2.38 -19.83 6.68
C ILE A 236 -2.08 -20.25 8.12
N THR A 237 -0.81 -20.54 8.42
CA THR A 237 -0.39 -20.93 9.77
C THR A 237 -0.68 -19.82 10.78
N VAL A 238 -0.29 -18.59 10.46
CA VAL A 238 -0.50 -17.43 11.34
C VAL A 238 -1.99 -17.12 11.51
N ALA A 239 -2.76 -17.15 10.43
CA ALA A 239 -4.20 -16.93 10.49
C ALA A 239 -4.91 -17.93 11.41
N ARG A 240 -4.57 -19.23 11.29
CA ARG A 240 -5.16 -20.31 12.10
C ARG A 240 -4.70 -20.30 13.56
N SER A 241 -3.49 -19.88 13.85
CA SER A 241 -2.99 -19.77 15.23
C SER A 241 -3.79 -18.74 16.04
N GLY A 242 -4.37 -17.74 15.37
CA GLY A 242 -5.29 -16.79 15.99
C GLY A 242 -6.62 -17.42 16.41
N ASP A 243 -7.18 -18.28 15.56
CA ASP A 243 -8.49 -18.93 15.81
C ASP A 243 -8.44 -19.96 16.96
N VAL A 244 -7.29 -20.63 17.13
CA VAL A 244 -7.12 -21.64 18.18
C VAL A 244 -7.05 -21.01 19.59
N LEU A 245 -6.46 -19.83 19.72
CA LEU A 245 -6.34 -19.13 21.00
C LEU A 245 -7.67 -18.45 21.40
N ASP A 246 -8.45 -17.98 20.44
CA ASP A 246 -9.78 -17.37 20.71
C ASP A 246 -10.87 -18.45 21.00
N GLY A 247 -10.68 -19.70 20.54
CA GLY A 247 -11.57 -20.83 20.77
C GLY A 247 -11.47 -21.45 22.18
N VAL A 248 -10.33 -21.33 22.83
CA VAL A 248 -10.10 -21.89 24.18
C VAL A 248 -10.62 -20.97 25.31
N GLY A 249 -10.84 -19.68 25.02
CA GLY A 249 -11.33 -18.70 26.00
C GLY A 249 -12.85 -18.62 26.19
N ARG A 250 -13.68 -19.39 25.43
CA ARG A 250 -15.14 -19.33 25.51
C ARG A 250 -15.82 -20.61 26.01
N GLY A 251 -15.06 -21.54 26.54
CA GLY A 251 -15.58 -22.79 27.11
C GLY A 251 -15.23 -22.94 28.57
N GLY A 252 -15.90 -22.17 29.46
CA GLY A 252 -15.73 -22.40 30.89
C GLY A 252 -16.25 -21.25 31.74
N GLY A 253 -17.53 -21.30 32.04
CA GLY A 253 -18.13 -20.38 33.01
C GLY A 253 -19.64 -20.41 32.94
#